data_1f1464788eab9b787d134a8717ca4cfb
#
_entry.id   1f1464788eab9b787d134a8717ca4cfb
#
_cell.length_a   1.000
_cell.length_b   1.000
_cell.length_c   1.000
_cell.angle_alpha   90.00
_cell.angle_beta   90.00
_cell.angle_gamma   90.00
#
_symmetry.space_group_name_H-M   'P 1'
#
loop_
_entity.id
_entity.type
_entity.pdbx_description
1 polymer ?
#
loop_
_entity_poly.entity_id
_entity_poly.type
_entity_poly.pdbx_seq_one_letter_code
_entity_poly.pdbx_strand_id
1 'polypeptide(L)'
;MINEAWIKTKSQELDIPFSHILSAYVLETTVRILAELADAKDFWLEDSDRLGLDVYKKSVSEKVRYYYTGGNAFKEIKERIRQDLLQAYEKEGFGVELVSEEKEGQGFRMNFSMEVCGMYVPFRVSLLPFGGDHIFPKEENLRLFLENNKTIGIYAYPVEQIAAEHLLPIVKQLELLQDMEHYQKLYEILSKYPLEGRKVQESLGALCRKDHVKCSALVWESLSGYGTYTY
;
A
#
# COMPACT_ATOMS: atom_id res chain seq x y z
N MET A 1 9.55 -24.37 10.00
CA MET A 1 8.29 -23.86 10.63
C MET A 1 8.67 -22.79 11.63
N ILE A 2 8.05 -21.64 11.57
CA ILE A 2 8.29 -20.53 12.50
C ILE A 2 7.76 -20.93 13.87
N ASN A 3 8.55 -20.66 14.89
CA ASN A 3 8.19 -20.91 16.28
C ASN A 3 8.58 -19.70 17.15
N GLU A 4 8.11 -19.70 18.39
CA GLU A 4 8.34 -18.59 19.32
C GLU A 4 9.83 -18.28 19.54
N ALA A 5 10.67 -19.32 19.58
CA ALA A 5 12.12 -19.17 19.74
C ALA A 5 12.73 -18.43 18.54
N TRP A 6 12.29 -18.76 17.33
CA TRP A 6 12.74 -18.07 16.12
C TRP A 6 12.34 -16.58 16.15
N ILE A 7 11.10 -16.26 16.56
CA ILE A 7 10.62 -14.87 16.65
C ILE A 7 11.44 -14.09 17.69
N LYS A 8 11.71 -14.69 18.86
CA LYS A 8 12.54 -14.08 19.90
C LYS A 8 13.96 -13.82 19.40
N THR A 9 14.56 -14.80 18.72
CA THR A 9 15.89 -14.65 18.12
C THR A 9 15.91 -13.51 17.10
N LYS A 10 14.93 -13.46 16.20
CA LYS A 10 14.85 -12.38 15.19
C LYS A 10 14.61 -11.02 15.83
N SER A 11 13.78 -10.94 16.86
CA SER A 11 13.57 -9.72 17.63
C SER A 11 14.88 -9.17 18.21
N GLN A 12 15.71 -10.05 18.77
CA GLN A 12 17.01 -9.67 19.32
C GLN A 12 18.05 -9.33 18.25
N GLU A 13 18.16 -10.14 17.19
CA GLU A 13 19.12 -9.94 16.09
C GLU A 13 18.87 -8.62 15.34
N LEU A 14 17.61 -8.26 15.12
CA LEU A 14 17.21 -7.11 14.31
C LEU A 14 16.93 -5.85 15.15
N ASP A 15 16.91 -5.98 16.48
CA ASP A 15 16.51 -4.93 17.40
C ASP A 15 15.12 -4.38 17.08
N ILE A 16 14.16 -5.30 16.90
CA ILE A 16 12.75 -5.01 16.57
C ILE A 16 11.87 -5.63 17.66
N PRO A 17 10.84 -4.93 18.18
CA PRO A 17 9.91 -5.49 19.16
C PRO A 17 9.28 -6.79 18.69
N PHE A 18 9.10 -7.74 19.61
CA PHE A 18 8.53 -9.05 19.32
C PHE A 18 7.19 -9.00 18.58
N SER A 19 6.28 -8.13 19.02
CA SER A 19 4.99 -7.92 18.35
C SER A 19 5.13 -7.39 16.92
N HIS A 20 6.13 -6.54 16.68
CA HIS A 20 6.41 -6.01 15.34
C HIS A 20 6.96 -7.11 14.41
N ILE A 21 7.82 -8.01 14.92
CA ILE A 21 8.30 -9.16 14.14
C ILE A 21 7.12 -10.04 13.70
N LEU A 22 6.17 -10.32 14.60
CA LEU A 22 4.98 -11.09 14.26
C LEU A 22 4.15 -10.42 13.16
N SER A 23 3.79 -9.16 13.35
CA SER A 23 2.98 -8.42 12.37
C SER A 23 3.71 -8.28 11.03
N ALA A 24 5.00 -7.96 11.05
CA ALA A 24 5.81 -7.84 9.84
C ALA A 24 5.92 -9.18 9.10
N TYR A 25 6.10 -10.29 9.82
CA TYR A 25 6.11 -11.62 9.22
C TYR A 25 4.79 -11.93 8.49
N VAL A 26 3.65 -11.67 9.15
CA VAL A 26 2.33 -11.88 8.55
C VAL A 26 2.16 -11.02 7.29
N LEU A 27 2.60 -9.76 7.31
CA LEU A 27 2.54 -8.88 6.14
C LEU A 27 3.45 -9.34 5.00
N GLU A 28 4.71 -9.69 5.30
CA GLU A 28 5.65 -10.18 4.28
C GLU A 28 5.12 -11.47 3.62
N THR A 29 4.60 -12.40 4.43
CA THR A 29 3.96 -13.63 3.94
C THR A 29 2.75 -13.31 3.05
N THR A 30 1.89 -12.38 3.47
CA THR A 30 0.73 -11.94 2.67
C THR A 30 1.15 -11.38 1.31
N VAL A 31 2.13 -10.47 1.31
CA VAL A 31 2.63 -9.84 0.08
C VAL A 31 3.28 -10.87 -0.84
N ARG A 32 4.04 -11.82 -0.28
CA ARG A 32 4.63 -12.90 -1.06
C ARG A 32 3.56 -13.78 -1.72
N ILE A 33 2.56 -14.20 -0.98
CA ILE A 33 1.47 -15.02 -1.53
C ILE A 33 0.78 -14.29 -2.68
N LEU A 34 0.44 -13.01 -2.49
CA LEU A 34 -0.22 -12.22 -3.53
C LEU A 34 0.68 -12.00 -4.76
N ALA A 35 1.99 -11.85 -4.57
CA ALA A 35 2.94 -11.73 -5.67
C ALA A 35 3.15 -13.04 -6.46
N GLU A 36 2.84 -14.18 -5.86
CA GLU A 36 2.95 -15.50 -6.49
C GLU A 36 1.65 -15.95 -7.19
N LEU A 37 0.56 -15.18 -7.11
CA LEU A 37 -0.68 -15.46 -7.83
C LEU A 37 -0.50 -15.30 -9.34
N ALA A 38 -1.28 -16.05 -10.11
CA ALA A 38 -1.21 -16.04 -11.58
C ALA A 38 -1.43 -14.65 -12.20
N ASP A 39 -2.23 -13.82 -11.54
CA ASP A 39 -2.58 -12.45 -12.01
C ASP A 39 -1.83 -11.37 -11.22
N ALA A 40 -0.70 -11.68 -10.62
CA ALA A 40 0.05 -10.72 -9.77
C ALA A 40 0.31 -9.38 -10.46
N LYS A 41 0.47 -9.36 -11.78
CA LYS A 41 0.65 -8.14 -12.58
C LYS A 41 -0.53 -7.18 -12.53
N ASP A 42 -1.72 -7.68 -12.22
CA ASP A 42 -2.95 -6.88 -12.14
C ASP A 42 -3.16 -6.27 -10.74
N PHE A 43 -2.30 -6.62 -9.77
CA PHE A 43 -2.33 -6.14 -8.39
C PHE A 43 -1.12 -5.28 -8.09
N TRP A 44 -1.34 -3.98 -7.92
CA TRP A 44 -0.29 -3.02 -7.64
C TRP A 44 -0.27 -2.67 -6.16
N LEU A 45 0.83 -3.00 -5.50
CA LEU A 45 1.02 -2.75 -4.07
C LEU A 45 1.22 -1.26 -3.80
N GLU A 46 0.39 -0.69 -2.94
CA GLU A 46 0.58 0.66 -2.38
C GLU A 46 1.59 0.62 -1.24
N ASP A 47 2.39 1.67 -1.12
CA ASP A 47 3.33 1.87 0.00
C ASP A 47 4.28 0.66 0.23
N SER A 48 4.89 0.12 -0.84
CA SER A 48 5.88 -0.98 -0.76
C SER A 48 7.02 -0.68 0.21
N ASP A 49 7.34 0.59 0.43
CA ASP A 49 8.37 1.08 1.35
C ASP A 49 8.04 0.90 2.84
N ARG A 50 6.79 0.57 3.17
CA ARG A 50 6.41 0.20 4.54
C ARG A 50 6.88 -1.20 4.93
N LEU A 51 7.37 -1.97 3.95
CA LEU A 51 7.92 -3.30 4.16
C LEU A 51 9.45 -3.21 4.25
N GLY A 52 9.95 -2.84 5.42
CA GLY A 52 11.39 -2.67 5.62
C GLY A 52 11.81 -2.59 7.08
N LEU A 53 13.04 -3.01 7.39
CA LEU A 53 13.55 -3.11 8.75
C LEU A 53 13.46 -1.79 9.54
N ASP A 54 13.77 -0.66 8.90
CA ASP A 54 13.74 0.64 9.56
C ASP A 54 12.32 1.07 9.93
N VAL A 55 11.34 0.63 9.14
CA VAL A 55 9.91 0.84 9.44
C VAL A 55 9.50 -0.09 10.58
N TYR A 56 9.87 -1.37 10.53
CA TYR A 56 9.51 -2.35 11.55
C TYR A 56 10.02 -2.02 12.93
N LYS A 57 11.16 -1.31 13.05
CA LYS A 57 11.67 -0.79 14.33
C LYS A 57 10.74 0.23 14.98
N LYS A 58 10.04 1.01 14.18
CA LYS A 58 9.17 2.10 14.65
C LYS A 58 7.73 1.66 14.82
N SER A 59 7.17 1.05 13.79
CA SER A 59 5.80 0.59 13.76
C SER A 59 5.59 -0.38 12.60
N VAL A 60 4.64 -1.29 12.72
CA VAL A 60 4.25 -2.17 11.63
C VAL A 60 2.80 -1.89 11.28
N SER A 61 2.54 -1.68 9.99
CA SER A 61 1.16 -1.59 9.50
C SER A 61 0.50 -2.96 9.61
N GLU A 62 -0.74 -3.02 10.03
CA GLU A 62 -1.55 -4.25 9.96
C GLU A 62 -2.25 -4.39 8.61
N LYS A 63 -1.93 -3.52 7.64
CA LYS A 63 -2.66 -3.39 6.39
C LYS A 63 -1.71 -3.40 5.20
N VAL A 64 -2.08 -4.20 4.20
CA VAL A 64 -1.59 -4.09 2.83
C VAL A 64 -2.72 -3.63 1.92
N ARG A 65 -2.43 -2.72 1.01
CA ARG A 65 -3.39 -2.20 0.04
C ARG A 65 -2.90 -2.44 -1.37
N TYR A 66 -3.82 -2.92 -2.20
CA TYR A 66 -3.57 -3.15 -3.61
C TYR A 66 -4.57 -2.40 -4.47
N TYR A 67 -4.11 -1.93 -5.62
CA TYR A 67 -4.97 -1.48 -6.71
C TYR A 67 -5.08 -2.58 -7.75
N TYR A 68 -6.29 -2.87 -8.17
CA TYR A 68 -6.59 -3.88 -9.19
C TYR A 68 -6.85 -3.22 -10.53
N THR A 69 -6.09 -3.63 -11.54
CA THR A 69 -6.11 -3.07 -12.90
C THR A 69 -6.66 -4.04 -13.95
N GLY A 70 -6.95 -5.28 -13.57
CA GLY A 70 -7.42 -6.31 -14.47
C GLY A 70 -8.85 -6.07 -14.99
N GLY A 71 -9.18 -6.73 -16.10
CA GLY A 71 -10.46 -6.55 -16.80
C GLY A 71 -11.64 -7.33 -16.23
N ASN A 72 -11.44 -8.17 -15.22
CA ASN A 72 -12.52 -8.98 -14.65
C ASN A 72 -13.42 -8.15 -13.72
N ALA A 73 -14.68 -8.60 -13.56
CA ALA A 73 -15.60 -7.95 -12.65
C ALA A 73 -15.03 -7.93 -11.20
N PHE A 74 -15.00 -6.76 -10.60
CA PHE A 74 -14.36 -6.55 -9.31
C PHE A 74 -14.92 -7.45 -8.18
N LYS A 75 -16.21 -7.80 -8.26
CA LYS A 75 -16.83 -8.73 -7.32
C LYS A 75 -16.28 -10.16 -7.43
N GLU A 76 -16.02 -10.63 -8.66
CA GLU A 76 -15.45 -11.95 -8.91
C GLU A 76 -14.00 -12.03 -8.43
N ILE A 77 -13.24 -10.97 -8.67
CA ILE A 77 -11.87 -10.85 -8.19
C ILE A 77 -11.80 -10.91 -6.66
N LYS A 78 -12.70 -10.21 -5.98
CA LYS A 78 -12.78 -10.25 -4.51
C LYS A 78 -12.89 -11.70 -4.00
N GLU A 79 -13.85 -12.43 -4.55
CA GLU A 79 -14.12 -13.80 -4.12
C GLU A 79 -12.93 -14.73 -4.41
N ARG A 80 -12.33 -14.58 -5.58
CA ARG A 80 -11.15 -15.36 -5.97
C ARG A 80 -9.96 -15.07 -5.04
N ILE A 81 -9.61 -13.79 -4.82
CA ILE A 81 -8.48 -13.42 -3.93
C ILE A 81 -8.69 -13.96 -2.53
N ARG A 82 -9.91 -13.89 -2.00
CA ARG A 82 -10.24 -14.48 -0.71
C ARG A 82 -9.90 -15.97 -0.68
N GLN A 83 -10.37 -16.71 -1.67
CA GLN A 83 -10.16 -18.16 -1.77
C GLN A 83 -8.68 -18.49 -1.96
N ASP A 84 -8.00 -17.79 -2.86
CA ASP A 84 -6.59 -18.01 -3.16
C ASP A 84 -5.70 -17.75 -1.94
N LEU A 85 -5.97 -16.66 -1.19
CA LEU A 85 -5.25 -16.36 0.05
C LEU A 85 -5.45 -17.46 1.09
N LEU A 86 -6.70 -17.83 1.39
CA LEU A 86 -6.98 -18.86 2.39
C LEU A 86 -6.35 -20.20 2.01
N GLN A 87 -6.46 -20.59 0.74
CA GLN A 87 -5.87 -21.83 0.25
C GLN A 87 -4.33 -21.81 0.30
N ALA A 88 -3.69 -20.67 -0.02
CA ALA A 88 -2.25 -20.54 0.03
C ALA A 88 -1.73 -20.64 1.47
N TYR A 89 -2.40 -19.98 2.41
CA TYR A 89 -2.04 -20.08 3.82
C TYR A 89 -2.21 -21.49 4.37
N GLU A 90 -3.31 -22.17 4.02
CA GLU A 90 -3.55 -23.55 4.42
C GLU A 90 -2.44 -24.49 3.91
N LYS A 91 -2.04 -24.35 2.64
CA LYS A 91 -0.93 -25.13 2.05
C LYS A 91 0.40 -24.92 2.78
N GLU A 92 0.63 -23.74 3.33
CA GLU A 92 1.81 -23.41 4.11
C GLU A 92 1.71 -23.81 5.59
N GLY A 93 0.55 -24.33 6.00
CA GLY A 93 0.29 -24.78 7.36
C GLY A 93 -0.05 -23.67 8.34
N PHE A 94 -0.51 -22.51 7.85
CA PHE A 94 -1.01 -21.43 8.69
C PHE A 94 -2.51 -21.55 8.92
N GLY A 95 -2.92 -21.37 10.18
CA GLY A 95 -4.33 -21.17 10.52
C GLY A 95 -4.71 -19.70 10.25
N VAL A 96 -5.48 -19.47 9.18
CA VAL A 96 -5.98 -18.14 8.84
C VAL A 96 -7.48 -18.18 8.69
N GLU A 97 -8.14 -17.21 9.31
CA GLU A 97 -9.59 -17.04 9.18
C GLU A 97 -9.92 -15.63 8.68
N LEU A 98 -10.97 -15.55 7.86
CA LEU A 98 -11.58 -14.28 7.48
C LEU A 98 -12.56 -13.86 8.59
N VAL A 99 -12.23 -12.78 9.29
CA VAL A 99 -13.02 -12.25 10.40
C VAL A 99 -14.20 -11.43 9.91
N SER A 100 -13.96 -10.53 8.94
CA SER A 100 -15.00 -9.69 8.35
C SER A 100 -14.60 -9.14 6.99
N GLU A 101 -15.61 -8.71 6.23
CA GLU A 101 -15.44 -7.95 4.98
C GLU A 101 -16.17 -6.62 5.11
N GLU A 102 -15.54 -5.57 4.63
CA GLU A 102 -16.07 -4.21 4.68
C GLU A 102 -15.91 -3.51 3.33
N LYS A 103 -16.83 -2.60 3.03
CA LYS A 103 -16.67 -1.71 1.87
C LYS A 103 -15.63 -0.64 2.20
N GLU A 104 -14.64 -0.43 1.33
CA GLU A 104 -13.66 0.64 1.42
C GLU A 104 -13.68 1.49 0.14
N GLY A 105 -14.34 2.63 0.18
CA GLY A 105 -14.55 3.46 -1.02
C GLY A 105 -15.33 2.72 -2.10
N GLN A 106 -14.70 2.57 -3.27
CA GLN A 106 -15.24 1.75 -4.38
C GLN A 106 -14.76 0.29 -4.34
N GLY A 107 -13.87 -0.03 -3.41
CA GLY A 107 -13.29 -1.35 -3.21
C GLY A 107 -13.83 -2.05 -1.97
N PHE A 108 -13.01 -2.94 -1.46
CA PHE A 108 -13.32 -3.70 -0.24
C PHE A 108 -12.07 -3.94 0.60
N ARG A 109 -12.30 -4.19 1.86
CA ARG A 109 -11.31 -4.59 2.86
C ARG A 109 -11.70 -5.94 3.41
N MET A 110 -10.76 -6.86 3.45
CA MET A 110 -10.86 -8.14 4.13
C MET A 110 -10.02 -8.08 5.40
N ASN A 111 -10.64 -8.35 6.53
CA ASN A 111 -9.98 -8.43 7.82
C ASN A 111 -9.75 -9.91 8.13
N PHE A 112 -8.50 -10.28 8.33
CA PHE A 112 -8.07 -11.63 8.64
C PHE A 112 -7.44 -11.71 10.02
N SER A 113 -7.41 -12.92 10.56
CA SER A 113 -6.63 -13.28 11.73
C SER A 113 -5.77 -14.49 11.39
N MET A 114 -4.46 -14.41 11.62
CA MET A 114 -3.53 -15.53 11.42
C MET A 114 -3.06 -16.04 12.77
N GLU A 115 -3.12 -17.36 12.97
CA GLU A 115 -2.51 -17.98 14.13
C GLU A 115 -1.03 -18.25 13.87
N VAL A 116 -0.16 -17.60 14.64
CA VAL A 116 1.29 -17.77 14.62
C VAL A 116 1.77 -18.09 16.02
N CYS A 117 2.31 -19.29 16.21
CA CYS A 117 2.82 -19.75 17.52
C CYS A 117 1.81 -19.63 18.68
N GLY A 118 0.53 -19.93 18.44
CA GLY A 118 -0.55 -19.83 19.43
C GLY A 118 -1.02 -18.39 19.70
N MET A 119 -0.55 -17.42 18.93
CA MET A 119 -0.98 -16.02 19.00
C MET A 119 -1.77 -15.64 17.76
N TYR A 120 -2.85 -14.90 17.94
CA TYR A 120 -3.67 -14.39 16.83
C TYR A 120 -3.17 -13.01 16.42
N VAL A 121 -2.74 -12.91 15.17
CA VAL A 121 -2.22 -11.67 14.58
C VAL A 121 -3.25 -11.15 13.57
N PRO A 122 -3.91 -10.01 13.85
CA PRO A 122 -4.84 -9.41 12.90
C PRO A 122 -4.07 -8.78 11.74
N PHE A 123 -4.60 -8.91 10.53
CA PHE A 123 -4.11 -8.19 9.37
C PHE A 123 -5.24 -7.89 8.38
N ARG A 124 -4.99 -6.95 7.48
CA ARG A 124 -6.00 -6.44 6.55
C ARG A 124 -5.45 -6.42 5.13
N VAL A 125 -6.26 -6.90 4.21
CA VAL A 125 -6.00 -6.78 2.78
C VAL A 125 -7.08 -5.91 2.16
N SER A 126 -6.69 -4.74 1.67
CA SER A 126 -7.58 -3.83 0.95
C SER A 126 -7.34 -3.96 -0.55
N LEU A 127 -8.42 -4.07 -1.31
CA LEU A 127 -8.37 -4.08 -2.76
C LEU A 127 -9.25 -2.95 -3.29
N LEU A 128 -8.65 -2.05 -4.06
CA LEU A 128 -9.31 -0.91 -4.65
C LEU A 128 -9.31 -1.04 -6.18
N PRO A 129 -10.40 -0.68 -6.88
CA PRO A 129 -10.37 -0.64 -8.33
C PRO A 129 -9.48 0.52 -8.78
N PHE A 130 -8.59 0.24 -9.73
CA PHE A 130 -7.83 1.26 -10.40
C PHE A 130 -8.60 1.79 -11.60
N GLY A 131 -8.79 3.08 -11.67
CA GLY A 131 -9.55 3.74 -12.73
C GLY A 131 -8.74 4.73 -13.57
N GLY A 132 -7.43 4.55 -13.69
CA GLY A 132 -6.56 5.48 -14.41
C GLY A 132 -6.07 4.93 -15.75
N ASP A 133 -6.26 5.69 -16.83
CA ASP A 133 -6.01 5.22 -18.21
C ASP A 133 -4.57 5.40 -18.71
N HIS A 134 -3.61 5.89 -17.96
CA HIS A 134 -2.29 6.21 -18.50
C HIS A 134 -1.13 5.99 -17.51
N ILE A 135 -1.35 5.14 -16.50
CA ILE A 135 -0.33 4.90 -15.48
C ILE A 135 0.09 3.46 -15.56
N PHE A 136 1.41 3.25 -15.51
CA PHE A 136 2.00 1.92 -15.51
C PHE A 136 2.58 1.63 -14.14
N PRO A 137 2.45 0.40 -13.63
CA PRO A 137 3.08 0.01 -12.39
C PRO A 137 4.58 0.12 -12.52
N LYS A 138 5.24 0.30 -11.40
CA LYS A 138 6.68 0.14 -11.32
C LYS A 138 6.98 -1.31 -10.92
N GLU A 139 7.71 -2.03 -11.75
CA GLU A 139 8.25 -3.33 -11.35
C GLU A 139 9.38 -3.11 -10.35
N GLU A 140 9.25 -3.69 -9.18
CA GLU A 140 10.20 -3.58 -8.09
C GLU A 140 10.58 -4.96 -7.54
N ASN A 141 11.82 -5.06 -7.06
CA ASN A 141 12.28 -6.20 -6.29
C ASN A 141 12.16 -5.89 -4.80
N LEU A 142 11.21 -6.52 -4.12
CA LEU A 142 11.00 -6.38 -2.70
C LEU A 142 11.77 -7.46 -1.94
N ARG A 143 12.58 -7.05 -0.97
CA ARG A 143 13.28 -7.97 -0.08
C ARG A 143 12.43 -8.25 1.15
N LEU A 144 12.12 -9.51 1.39
CA LEU A 144 11.38 -10.01 2.55
C LEU A 144 12.40 -10.45 3.62
N PHE A 145 12.57 -9.64 4.64
CA PHE A 145 13.61 -9.82 5.67
C PHE A 145 13.33 -11.00 6.60
N LEU A 146 12.06 -11.23 6.89
CA LEU A 146 11.62 -12.30 7.79
C LEU A 146 11.37 -13.62 7.07
N GLU A 147 11.31 -13.61 5.76
CA GLU A 147 11.22 -14.81 4.92
C GLU A 147 12.58 -15.19 4.32
N ASN A 148 13.58 -15.40 5.19
CA ASN A 148 14.94 -15.80 4.83
C ASN A 148 15.62 -14.85 3.83
N ASN A 149 15.34 -13.56 3.91
CA ASN A 149 15.82 -12.55 2.96
C ASN A 149 15.47 -12.86 1.50
N LYS A 150 14.34 -13.53 1.26
CA LYS A 150 13.84 -13.81 -0.09
C LYS A 150 13.56 -12.49 -0.82
N THR A 151 13.92 -12.42 -2.09
CA THR A 151 13.56 -11.33 -2.97
C THR A 151 12.44 -11.78 -3.89
N ILE A 152 11.37 -10.97 -3.97
CA ILE A 152 10.22 -11.22 -4.85
C ILE A 152 10.01 -10.03 -5.78
N GLY A 153 9.56 -10.31 -7.01
CA GLY A 153 9.07 -9.27 -7.92
C GLY A 153 7.67 -8.83 -7.55
N ILE A 154 7.44 -7.55 -7.48
CA ILE A 154 6.12 -6.95 -7.25
C ILE A 154 5.84 -5.86 -8.28
N TYR A 155 4.56 -5.56 -8.47
CA TYR A 155 4.12 -4.37 -9.18
C TYR A 155 3.72 -3.33 -8.14
N ALA A 156 4.47 -2.24 -8.06
CA ALA A 156 4.22 -1.17 -7.11
C ALA A 156 3.34 -0.07 -7.72
N TYR A 157 2.44 0.47 -6.92
CA TYR A 157 1.65 1.63 -7.28
C TYR A 157 2.56 2.86 -7.35
N PRO A 158 2.57 3.62 -8.47
CA PRO A 158 3.52 4.69 -8.66
C PRO A 158 3.38 5.79 -7.61
N VAL A 159 4.48 6.16 -6.97
CA VAL A 159 4.50 7.21 -5.95
C VAL A 159 4.08 8.58 -6.52
N GLU A 160 4.35 8.84 -7.80
CA GLU A 160 3.91 10.03 -8.51
C GLU A 160 2.38 10.11 -8.61
N GLN A 161 1.72 8.96 -8.73
CA GLN A 161 0.26 8.89 -8.71
C GLN A 161 -0.29 9.18 -7.32
N ILE A 162 0.32 8.63 -6.27
CA ILE A 162 -0.05 8.92 -4.88
C ILE A 162 0.11 10.43 -4.61
N ALA A 163 1.21 11.01 -5.05
CA ALA A 163 1.44 12.45 -4.94
C ALA A 163 0.35 13.26 -5.67
N ALA A 164 -0.02 12.86 -6.88
CA ALA A 164 -1.07 13.52 -7.66
C ALA A 164 -2.46 13.41 -6.99
N GLU A 165 -2.77 12.26 -6.38
CA GLU A 165 -4.02 12.04 -5.64
C GLU A 165 -4.13 12.94 -4.41
N HIS A 166 -3.03 13.20 -3.71
CA HIS A 166 -2.98 14.16 -2.61
C HIS A 166 -2.93 15.62 -3.08
N LEU A 167 -2.38 15.90 -4.25
CA LEU A 167 -2.41 17.24 -4.85
C LEU A 167 -3.81 17.64 -5.32
N LEU A 168 -4.61 16.70 -5.83
CA LEU A 168 -5.93 17.00 -6.40
C LEU A 168 -6.88 17.73 -5.44
N PRO A 169 -7.09 17.29 -4.17
CA PRO A 169 -7.90 18.01 -3.19
C PRO A 169 -7.36 19.41 -2.90
N ILE A 170 -6.04 19.57 -2.83
CA ILE A 170 -5.40 20.87 -2.61
C ILE A 170 -5.72 21.80 -3.78
N VAL A 171 -5.57 21.33 -5.01
CA VAL A 171 -5.89 22.10 -6.23
C VAL A 171 -7.38 22.46 -6.32
N LYS A 172 -8.27 21.55 -5.87
CA LYS A 172 -9.71 21.77 -5.88
C LYS A 172 -10.19 22.81 -4.88
N GLN A 173 -9.63 22.78 -3.68
CA GLN A 173 -10.16 23.52 -2.54
C GLN A 173 -9.30 24.73 -2.17
N LEU A 174 -8.01 24.73 -2.55
CA LEU A 174 -7.06 25.80 -2.21
C LEU A 174 -7.17 26.22 -0.75
N GLU A 175 -7.51 27.47 -0.48
CA GLU A 175 -7.64 28.02 0.87
C GLU A 175 -8.78 27.42 1.70
N LEU A 176 -9.73 26.73 1.05
CA LEU A 176 -10.87 26.10 1.73
C LEU A 176 -10.56 24.68 2.22
N LEU A 177 -9.37 24.15 1.91
CA LEU A 177 -8.99 22.82 2.36
C LEU A 177 -8.71 22.83 3.87
N GLN A 178 -9.62 22.23 4.63
CA GLN A 178 -9.51 22.13 6.09
C GLN A 178 -8.72 20.90 6.53
N ASP A 179 -8.62 19.89 5.68
CA ASP A 179 -7.93 18.64 5.96
C ASP A 179 -6.44 18.76 5.62
N MET A 180 -5.62 18.85 6.66
CA MET A 180 -4.16 18.94 6.54
C MET A 180 -3.48 17.61 6.20
N GLU A 181 -4.21 16.50 6.20
CA GLU A 181 -3.65 15.17 5.93
C GLU A 181 -3.00 15.11 4.54
N HIS A 182 -3.61 15.74 3.53
CA HIS A 182 -3.07 15.79 2.18
C HIS A 182 -1.73 16.52 2.11
N TYR A 183 -1.59 17.64 2.81
CA TYR A 183 -0.31 18.38 2.88
C TYR A 183 0.77 17.59 3.61
N GLN A 184 0.42 16.99 4.74
CA GLN A 184 1.35 16.15 5.51
C GLN A 184 1.85 14.98 4.65
N LYS A 185 0.92 14.29 3.97
CA LYS A 185 1.28 13.14 3.12
C LYS A 185 2.16 13.54 1.94
N LEU A 186 1.86 14.66 1.28
CA LEU A 186 2.73 15.22 0.25
C LEU A 186 4.12 15.57 0.76
N TYR A 187 4.19 16.20 1.92
CA TYR A 187 5.49 16.51 2.55
C TYR A 187 6.31 15.24 2.81
N GLU A 188 5.68 14.19 3.36
CA GLU A 188 6.32 12.89 3.57
C GLU A 188 6.84 12.30 2.26
N ILE A 189 6.02 12.29 1.20
CA ILE A 189 6.40 11.79 -0.12
C ILE A 189 7.57 12.58 -0.69
N LEU A 190 7.46 13.91 -0.74
CA LEU A 190 8.50 14.80 -1.30
C LEU A 190 9.82 14.72 -0.53
N SER A 191 9.75 14.47 0.77
CA SER A 191 10.95 14.34 1.63
C SER A 191 11.66 13.00 1.44
N LYS A 192 10.94 11.97 0.96
CA LYS A 192 11.41 10.59 0.93
C LYS A 192 11.78 10.11 -0.48
N TYR A 193 11.05 10.57 -1.49
CA TYR A 193 11.19 10.08 -2.86
C TYR A 193 11.63 11.15 -3.85
N PRO A 194 12.58 10.83 -4.75
CA PRO A 194 12.85 11.66 -5.90
C PRO A 194 11.73 11.47 -6.94
N LEU A 195 10.77 12.39 -6.96
CA LEU A 195 9.67 12.33 -7.90
C LEU A 195 10.06 12.82 -9.29
N GLU A 196 9.55 12.16 -10.32
CA GLU A 196 9.57 12.68 -11.69
C GLU A 196 8.44 13.68 -11.91
N GLY A 197 8.73 14.97 -11.85
CA GLY A 197 7.70 16.03 -11.93
C GLY A 197 6.80 15.92 -13.15
N ARG A 198 7.31 15.44 -14.29
CA ARG A 198 6.49 15.18 -15.48
C ARG A 198 5.43 14.12 -15.23
N LYS A 199 5.77 13.00 -14.57
CA LYS A 199 4.81 11.94 -14.23
C LYS A 199 3.76 12.42 -13.25
N VAL A 200 4.16 13.21 -12.24
CA VAL A 200 3.19 13.85 -11.32
C VAL A 200 2.23 14.74 -12.08
N GLN A 201 2.73 15.55 -13.02
CA GLN A 201 1.90 16.44 -13.84
C GLN A 201 0.94 15.66 -14.75
N GLU A 202 1.39 14.59 -15.40
CA GLU A 202 0.58 13.72 -16.25
C GLU A 202 -0.51 13.04 -15.42
N SER A 203 -0.18 12.50 -14.25
CA SER A 203 -1.13 11.88 -13.31
C SER A 203 -2.18 12.88 -12.80
N LEU A 204 -1.74 14.04 -12.34
CA LEU A 204 -2.65 15.09 -11.87
C LEU A 204 -3.55 15.59 -12.99
N GLY A 205 -3.01 15.77 -14.20
CA GLY A 205 -3.80 16.16 -15.37
C GLY A 205 -4.88 15.12 -15.72
N ALA A 206 -4.60 13.83 -15.59
CA ALA A 206 -5.58 12.76 -15.78
C ALA A 206 -6.67 12.80 -14.71
N LEU A 207 -6.31 12.96 -13.43
CA LEU A 207 -7.24 13.11 -12.33
C LEU A 207 -8.13 14.35 -12.48
N CYS A 208 -7.54 15.50 -12.87
CA CYS A 208 -8.29 16.73 -13.12
C CYS A 208 -9.32 16.57 -14.24
N ARG A 209 -8.97 15.87 -15.33
CA ARG A 209 -9.92 15.59 -16.43
C ARG A 209 -11.07 14.71 -15.95
N LYS A 210 -10.76 13.64 -15.20
CA LYS A 210 -11.76 12.71 -14.65
C LYS A 210 -12.76 13.43 -13.74
N ASP A 211 -12.28 14.34 -12.92
CA ASP A 211 -13.08 15.05 -11.93
C ASP A 211 -13.62 16.40 -12.44
N HIS A 212 -13.44 16.71 -13.73
CA HIS A 212 -13.84 17.98 -14.36
C HIS A 212 -13.26 19.24 -13.68
N VAL A 213 -12.06 19.12 -13.10
CA VAL A 213 -11.33 20.22 -12.45
C VAL A 213 -10.47 20.95 -13.49
N LYS A 214 -10.55 22.27 -13.51
CA LYS A 214 -9.66 23.08 -14.35
C LYS A 214 -8.32 23.29 -13.62
N CYS A 215 -7.31 22.53 -14.01
CA CYS A 215 -5.92 22.79 -13.61
C CYS A 215 -5.35 23.90 -14.51
N SER A 216 -5.50 25.15 -14.11
CA SER A 216 -4.92 26.30 -14.82
C SER A 216 -3.53 26.66 -14.26
N ALA A 217 -2.73 27.38 -15.05
CA ALA A 217 -1.45 27.93 -14.59
C ALA A 217 -1.61 28.81 -13.34
N LEU A 218 -2.74 29.50 -13.20
CA LEU A 218 -3.09 30.33 -12.05
C LEU A 218 -3.15 29.54 -10.72
N VAL A 219 -3.55 28.25 -10.76
CA VAL A 219 -3.54 27.40 -9.57
C VAL A 219 -2.12 27.15 -9.09
N TRP A 220 -1.18 26.94 -10.01
CA TRP A 220 0.23 26.74 -9.68
C TRP A 220 0.89 28.02 -9.16
N GLU A 221 0.54 29.16 -9.72
CA GLU A 221 1.00 30.46 -9.22
C GLU A 221 0.47 30.73 -7.80
N SER A 222 -0.79 30.42 -7.53
CA SER A 222 -1.36 30.53 -6.19
C SER A 222 -0.64 29.62 -5.20
N LEU A 223 -0.41 28.36 -5.54
CA LEU A 223 0.32 27.41 -4.67
C LEU A 223 1.77 27.83 -4.41
N SER A 224 2.45 28.45 -5.39
CA SER A 224 3.81 28.97 -5.21
C SER A 224 3.87 30.16 -4.25
N GLY A 225 2.81 30.95 -4.16
CA GLY A 225 2.65 32.06 -3.24
C GLY A 225 2.57 31.63 -1.77
N TYR A 226 2.04 30.46 -1.46
CA TYR A 226 1.94 29.95 -0.07
C TYR A 226 3.30 29.66 0.58
N GLY A 227 4.32 29.30 -0.20
CA GLY A 227 5.68 29.06 0.30
C GLY A 227 6.38 30.33 0.86
N THR A 228 5.84 31.53 0.56
CA THR A 228 6.41 32.80 1.00
C THR A 228 5.84 33.31 2.34
N TYR A 229 4.76 32.70 2.85
CA TYR A 229 4.10 33.13 4.09
C TYR A 229 4.44 32.27 5.33
N THR A 230 5.32 31.31 5.23
CA THR A 230 5.69 30.38 6.32
C THR A 230 7.08 30.68 6.92
N TYR A 231 7.41 31.97 7.12
CA TYR A 231 8.59 32.39 7.92
C TYR A 231 8.19 33.40 8.98
#